data_ace88db5f945c89ef1ecf8739003497d
#
_entry.id   ace88db5f945c89ef1ecf8739003497d
#
_cell.length_a   1.000
_cell.length_b   1.000
_cell.length_c   1.000
_cell.angle_alpha   90.00
_cell.angle_beta   90.00
_cell.angle_gamma   90.00
#
_symmetry.space_group_name_H-M   'P 1'
#
loop_
_entity.id
_entity.type
_entity.pdbx_description
1 polymer ?
#
loop_
_entity_poly.entity_id
_entity_poly.type
_entity_poly.pdbx_seq_one_letter_code
_entity_poly.pdbx_strand_id
1 'polypeptide(L)'
;MDDIKTAAAAHHEDAATQLEIAAGQHRDAAKQCLNGNFGKAQSLATSAAEAETLANRHAMQGLDLYRHHAEQVAEHKDELAAEDAARVAKHAARADA
;
A
#
# COMPACT_ATOMS: atom_id res chain seq x y z
N MET A 1 1.02 -13.08 -12.84
CA MET A 1 1.86 -11.91 -12.74
C MET A 1 1.08 -10.62 -12.59
N ASP A 2 -0.18 -10.62 -13.06
CA ASP A 2 -1.06 -9.48 -12.84
C ASP A 2 -1.59 -9.42 -11.41
N ASP A 3 -1.36 -10.47 -10.62
CA ASP A 3 -1.91 -10.63 -9.28
C ASP A 3 -1.48 -9.53 -8.31
N ILE A 4 -0.19 -9.12 -8.35
CA ILE A 4 0.31 -8.05 -7.47
C ILE A 4 -0.29 -6.72 -7.87
N LYS A 5 -0.35 -6.42 -9.16
CA LYS A 5 -0.93 -5.17 -9.67
C LYS A 5 -2.40 -5.06 -9.29
N THR A 6 -3.15 -6.13 -9.53
CA THR A 6 -4.59 -6.17 -9.27
C THR A 6 -4.87 -6.10 -7.77
N ALA A 7 -4.14 -6.87 -6.96
CA ALA A 7 -4.32 -6.88 -5.51
C ALA A 7 -3.96 -5.53 -4.88
N ALA A 8 -2.82 -4.94 -5.27
CA ALA A 8 -2.42 -3.63 -4.76
C ALA A 8 -3.41 -2.54 -5.16
N ALA A 9 -3.87 -2.54 -6.42
CA ALA A 9 -4.87 -1.60 -6.90
C ALA A 9 -6.18 -1.73 -6.11
N ALA A 10 -6.64 -2.96 -5.85
CA ALA A 10 -7.86 -3.21 -5.09
C ALA A 10 -7.75 -2.66 -3.66
N HIS A 11 -6.61 -2.83 -3.01
CA HIS A 11 -6.39 -2.28 -1.66
C HIS A 11 -6.44 -0.75 -1.66
N HIS A 12 -5.84 -0.11 -2.66
CA HIS A 12 -5.89 1.35 -2.78
C HIS A 12 -7.30 1.85 -3.10
N GLU A 13 -8.05 1.15 -3.93
CA GLU A 13 -9.46 1.47 -4.21
C GLU A 13 -10.32 1.33 -2.96
N ASP A 14 -10.12 0.27 -2.19
CA ASP A 14 -10.82 0.06 -0.92
C ASP A 14 -10.47 1.15 0.09
N ALA A 15 -9.20 1.56 0.15
CA ALA A 15 -8.78 2.68 0.99
C ALA A 15 -9.49 3.97 0.60
N ALA A 16 -9.56 4.27 -0.70
CA ALA A 16 -10.25 5.45 -1.21
C ALA A 16 -11.73 5.44 -0.84
N THR A 17 -12.39 4.30 -0.99
CA THR A 17 -13.81 4.13 -0.63
C THR A 17 -14.04 4.43 0.85
N GLN A 18 -13.20 3.90 1.73
CA GLN A 18 -13.30 4.16 3.17
C GLN A 18 -13.06 5.62 3.52
N LEU A 19 -12.11 6.28 2.84
CA LEU A 19 -11.84 7.71 3.04
C LEU A 19 -13.02 8.58 2.58
N GLU A 20 -13.68 8.20 1.50
CA GLU A 20 -14.89 8.89 1.03
C GLU A 20 -16.03 8.77 2.05
N ILE A 21 -16.21 7.58 2.64
CA ILE A 21 -17.17 7.36 3.72
C ILE A 21 -16.83 8.25 4.91
N ALA A 22 -15.58 8.25 5.33
CA ALA A 22 -15.12 9.07 6.46
C ALA A 22 -15.35 10.56 6.20
N ALA A 23 -15.03 11.04 5.01
CA ALA A 23 -15.24 12.44 4.64
C ALA A 23 -16.73 12.83 4.72
N GLY A 24 -17.63 11.98 4.22
CA GLY A 24 -19.07 12.21 4.31
C GLY A 24 -19.56 12.26 5.76
N GLN A 25 -19.08 11.35 6.59
CA GLN A 25 -19.45 11.31 8.01
C GLN A 25 -18.93 12.52 8.78
N HIS A 26 -17.71 13.02 8.46
CA HIS A 26 -17.19 14.24 9.06
C HIS A 26 -18.01 15.47 8.66
N ARG A 27 -18.47 15.54 7.41
CA ARG A 27 -19.34 16.64 6.97
C ARG A 27 -20.68 16.60 7.69
N ASP A 28 -21.23 15.42 7.87
CA ASP A 28 -22.48 15.25 8.62
C ASP A 28 -22.30 15.58 10.10
N ALA A 29 -21.16 15.18 10.69
CA ALA A 29 -20.82 15.53 12.06
C ALA A 29 -20.74 17.05 12.24
N ALA A 30 -20.14 17.77 11.29
CA ALA A 30 -20.07 19.22 11.31
C ALA A 30 -21.46 19.85 11.30
N LYS A 31 -22.37 19.35 10.48
CA LYS A 31 -23.77 19.80 10.45
C LYS A 31 -24.46 19.57 11.78
N GLN A 32 -24.26 18.43 12.40
CA GLN A 32 -24.85 18.10 13.70
C GLN A 32 -24.28 19.00 14.81
N CYS A 33 -23.00 19.33 14.76
CA CYS A 33 -22.40 20.29 15.69
C CYS A 33 -23.05 21.68 15.57
N LEU A 34 -23.27 22.15 14.34
CA LEU A 34 -23.92 23.45 14.11
C LEU A 34 -25.36 23.46 14.61
N ASN A 35 -26.02 22.32 14.62
CA ASN A 35 -27.38 22.15 15.15
C ASN A 35 -27.41 21.92 16.66
N GLY A 36 -26.25 21.86 17.32
CA GLY A 36 -26.15 21.57 18.75
C GLY A 36 -26.33 20.11 19.10
N ASN A 37 -26.32 19.21 18.12
CA ASN A 37 -26.59 17.78 18.27
C ASN A 37 -25.28 17.01 18.48
N PHE A 38 -24.61 17.27 19.61
CA PHE A 38 -23.25 16.79 19.87
C PHE A 38 -23.18 15.26 20.02
N GLY A 39 -24.20 14.62 20.57
CA GLY A 39 -24.25 13.16 20.67
C GLY A 39 -24.21 12.48 19.30
N LYS A 40 -24.99 12.99 18.36
CA LYS A 40 -25.03 12.47 16.97
C LYS A 40 -23.72 12.79 16.23
N ALA A 41 -23.18 13.99 16.45
CA ALA A 41 -21.89 14.37 15.91
C ALA A 41 -20.77 13.43 16.39
N GLN A 42 -20.76 13.08 17.67
CA GLN A 42 -19.80 12.16 18.25
C GLN A 42 -19.89 10.76 17.61
N SER A 43 -21.11 10.24 17.43
CA SER A 43 -21.32 8.94 16.79
C SER A 43 -20.81 8.94 15.35
N LEU A 44 -21.07 10.00 14.61
CA LEU A 44 -20.58 10.14 13.22
C LEU A 44 -19.04 10.25 13.17
N ALA A 45 -18.46 11.01 14.08
CA ALA A 45 -16.99 11.15 14.16
C ALA A 45 -16.34 9.82 14.52
N THR A 46 -16.92 9.05 15.41
CA THR A 46 -16.44 7.71 15.78
C THR A 46 -16.48 6.77 14.57
N SER A 47 -17.59 6.76 13.83
CA SER A 47 -17.72 6.00 12.59
C SER A 47 -16.67 6.42 11.55
N ALA A 48 -16.45 7.72 11.41
CA ALA A 48 -15.43 8.25 10.50
C ALA A 48 -14.03 7.77 10.87
N ALA A 49 -13.70 7.77 12.16
CA ALA A 49 -12.42 7.28 12.66
C ALA A 49 -12.23 5.78 12.36
N GLU A 50 -13.29 4.99 12.47
CA GLU A 50 -13.25 3.56 12.12
C GLU A 50 -12.99 3.37 10.63
N ALA A 51 -13.65 4.15 9.77
CA ALA A 51 -13.43 4.10 8.32
C ALA A 51 -12.00 4.52 7.96
N GLU A 52 -11.46 5.54 8.61
CA GLU A 52 -10.06 5.96 8.43
C GLU A 52 -9.08 4.86 8.83
N THR A 53 -9.36 4.14 9.91
CA THR A 53 -8.55 2.99 10.33
C THR A 53 -8.55 1.89 9.27
N LEU A 54 -9.72 1.57 8.70
CA LEU A 54 -9.83 0.60 7.62
C LEU A 54 -9.08 1.07 6.37
N ALA A 55 -9.22 2.34 6.02
CA ALA A 55 -8.50 2.93 4.89
C ALA A 55 -6.98 2.79 5.06
N ASN A 56 -6.48 3.10 6.24
CA ASN A 56 -5.06 2.99 6.55
C ASN A 56 -4.57 1.55 6.46
N ARG A 57 -5.37 0.60 6.93
CA ARG A 57 -5.05 -0.84 6.83
C ARG A 57 -4.93 -1.27 5.37
N HIS A 58 -5.89 -0.91 4.52
CA HIS A 58 -5.84 -1.22 3.10
C HIS A 58 -4.64 -0.56 2.41
N ALA A 59 -4.37 0.70 2.72
CA ALA A 59 -3.23 1.41 2.17
C ALA A 59 -1.90 0.71 2.53
N MET A 60 -1.76 0.27 3.78
CA MET A 60 -0.57 -0.46 4.23
C MET A 60 -0.45 -1.83 3.56
N GLN A 61 -1.56 -2.53 3.37
CA GLN A 61 -1.55 -3.81 2.67
C GLN A 61 -1.11 -3.65 1.21
N GLY A 62 -1.60 -2.62 0.53
CA GLY A 62 -1.16 -2.31 -0.83
C GLY A 62 0.32 -1.96 -0.89
N LEU A 63 0.78 -1.13 0.04
CA LEU A 63 2.18 -0.73 0.14
C LEU A 63 3.09 -1.94 0.37
N ASP A 64 2.70 -2.86 1.25
CA ASP A 64 3.48 -4.06 1.55
C ASP A 64 3.62 -4.98 0.34
N LEU A 65 2.57 -5.09 -0.48
CA LEU A 65 2.61 -5.91 -1.68
C LEU A 65 3.69 -5.44 -2.65
N TYR A 66 3.74 -4.16 -2.98
CA TYR A 66 4.74 -3.70 -3.93
C TYR A 66 6.13 -3.49 -3.32
N ARG A 67 6.24 -3.26 -2.01
CA ARG A 67 7.53 -3.29 -1.32
C ARG A 67 8.14 -4.68 -1.40
N HIS A 68 7.35 -5.71 -1.09
CA HIS A 68 7.78 -7.09 -1.18
C HIS A 68 8.20 -7.47 -2.60
N HIS A 69 7.42 -7.03 -3.59
CA HIS A 69 7.75 -7.24 -5.00
C HIS A 69 9.07 -6.55 -5.37
N ALA A 70 9.28 -5.31 -4.92
CA ALA A 70 10.50 -4.56 -5.18
C ALA A 70 11.74 -5.25 -4.56
N GLU A 71 11.60 -5.80 -3.35
CA GLU A 71 12.64 -6.58 -2.70
C GLU A 71 12.99 -7.84 -3.50
N GLN A 72 11.99 -8.57 -3.97
CA GLN A 72 12.20 -9.75 -4.82
C GLN A 72 12.91 -9.42 -6.12
N VAL A 73 12.56 -8.31 -6.75
CA VAL A 73 13.21 -7.84 -7.99
C VAL A 73 14.66 -7.46 -7.72
N ALA A 74 14.94 -6.77 -6.61
CA ALA A 74 16.30 -6.40 -6.21
C ALA A 74 17.17 -7.63 -5.95
N GLU A 75 16.67 -8.62 -5.22
CA GLU A 75 17.35 -9.89 -4.97
C GLU A 75 17.68 -10.61 -6.28
N HIS A 76 16.73 -10.68 -7.19
CA HIS A 76 16.93 -11.30 -8.49
C HIS A 76 17.98 -10.59 -9.33
N LYS A 77 18.02 -9.27 -9.30
CA LYS A 77 19.07 -8.47 -9.97
C LYS A 77 20.44 -8.74 -9.38
N ASP A 78 20.53 -8.85 -8.07
CA ASP A 78 21.78 -9.15 -7.39
C ASP A 78 22.29 -10.56 -7.76
N GLU A 79 21.40 -11.54 -7.82
CA GLU A 79 21.74 -12.90 -8.26
C GLU A 79 22.24 -12.91 -9.70
N LEU A 80 21.58 -12.20 -10.61
CA LEU A 80 22.01 -12.10 -12.01
C LEU A 80 23.36 -11.41 -12.14
N ALA A 81 23.59 -10.35 -11.38
CA ALA A 81 24.87 -9.65 -11.36
C ALA A 81 26.01 -10.56 -10.86
N ALA A 82 25.76 -11.35 -9.82
CA ALA A 82 26.72 -12.31 -9.29
C ALA A 82 27.04 -13.41 -10.32
N GLU A 83 26.04 -13.93 -11.02
CA GLU A 83 26.22 -14.92 -12.09
C GLU A 83 27.05 -14.35 -13.24
N ASP A 84 26.79 -13.13 -13.67
CA ASP A 84 27.52 -12.46 -14.74
C ASP A 84 28.96 -12.22 -14.33
N ALA A 85 29.23 -11.77 -13.10
CA ALA A 85 30.56 -11.59 -12.58
C ALA A 85 31.36 -12.90 -12.54
N ALA A 86 30.73 -13.99 -12.12
CA ALA A 86 31.33 -15.32 -12.12
C ALA A 86 31.65 -15.79 -13.53
N ARG A 87 30.79 -15.53 -14.49
CA ARG A 87 30.99 -15.86 -15.90
C ARG A 87 32.15 -15.10 -16.50
N VAL A 88 32.24 -13.81 -16.23
CA VAL A 88 33.36 -12.95 -16.67
C VAL A 88 34.67 -13.42 -16.08
N ALA A 89 34.70 -13.78 -14.80
CA ALA A 89 35.89 -14.29 -14.12
C ALA A 89 36.37 -15.62 -14.76
N LYS A 90 35.44 -16.51 -15.13
CA LYS A 90 35.77 -17.75 -15.84
C LYS A 90 36.43 -17.49 -17.21
N HIS A 91 35.89 -16.54 -17.96
CA HIS A 91 36.45 -16.18 -19.27
C HIS A 91 37.83 -15.58 -19.15
N ALA A 92 38.07 -14.71 -18.17
CA ALA A 92 39.37 -14.13 -17.91
C ALA A 92 40.41 -15.21 -17.55
N ALA A 93 40.04 -16.17 -16.70
CA ALA A 93 40.89 -17.30 -16.34
C ALA A 93 41.24 -18.17 -17.55
N ARG A 94 40.32 -18.39 -18.46
CA ARG A 94 40.58 -19.15 -19.70
C ARG A 94 41.47 -18.41 -20.67
N ALA A 95 41.34 -17.10 -20.76
CA ALA A 95 42.15 -16.28 -21.64
C ALA A 95 43.62 -16.23 -21.21
N ASP A 96 43.90 -16.34 -19.93
CA ASP A 96 45.23 -16.38 -19.36
C ASP A 96 45.91 -17.76 -19.44
N ALA A 97 45.19 -18.77 -19.83
CA ALA A 97 45.74 -20.12 -20.03
C ALA A 97 46.21 -20.30 -21.47
#